data_409acc629fd23e94c68b470737fee629
#
_entry.id   409acc629fd23e94c68b470737fee629
#
_cell.length_a   1.000
_cell.length_b   1.000
_cell.length_c   1.000
_cell.angle_alpha   90.00
_cell.angle_beta   90.00
_cell.angle_gamma   90.00
#
_symmetry.space_group_name_H-M   'P 1'
#
loop_
_entity.id
_entity.type
_entity.pdbx_description
1 polymer ?
#
loop_
_entity_poly.entity_id
_entity_poly.type
_entity_poly.pdbx_seq_one_letter_code
_entity_poly.pdbx_strand_id
1 'polypeptide(L)'
;IYRWSRQDTTTYMPQEKVWEMDDIRAEGGRMVRVLSRDNGRKAILRLFDDSHIHPSETEITVAMKTLVDRPAVPGFVVGHGERSMNDNGENGYGLLATHRVGRHALINQGFAPREISLEKPIPIDVDFLVISDVKSPFSDVEMENYRNFVDRGGNLLILGEPRRQKNMNPLIEPLGLKFADNLLVSPNDLYADDLIIADVKPCEAMSPSFAALAQQGIKATMPSACAIEKLPARDGFFIDDIMVTADKGVWIE
;
A
#
# COMPACT_ATOMS: atom_id res chain seq x y z
N ILE A 1 -24.73 2.60 28.09
CA ILE A 1 -23.80 3.75 28.28
C ILE A 1 -24.23 4.54 29.53
N TYR A 2 -25.48 4.98 29.62
CA TYR A 2 -26.00 5.77 30.76
C TYR A 2 -25.75 5.13 32.14
N ARG A 3 -25.95 3.82 32.25
CA ARG A 3 -25.71 3.08 33.51
C ARG A 3 -24.25 3.06 33.95
N TRP A 4 -23.32 3.16 33.05
CA TRP A 4 -21.89 3.09 33.33
C TRP A 4 -21.23 4.46 33.52
N SER A 5 -21.62 5.44 32.70
CA SER A 5 -20.99 6.77 32.73
C SER A 5 -21.70 7.80 33.58
N ARG A 6 -22.94 7.55 33.98
CA ARG A 6 -23.85 8.51 34.62
C ARG A 6 -24.02 9.82 33.84
N GLN A 7 -23.79 9.77 32.51
CA GLN A 7 -23.94 10.94 31.66
C GLN A 7 -25.41 11.09 31.25
N ASP A 8 -25.84 12.34 31.14
CA ASP A 8 -27.18 12.66 30.65
C ASP A 8 -27.23 12.42 29.13
N THR A 9 -27.93 11.36 28.71
CA THR A 9 -28.05 10.99 27.31
C THR A 9 -28.97 11.89 26.51
N THR A 10 -29.75 12.76 27.18
CA THR A 10 -30.63 13.74 26.49
C THR A 10 -29.82 14.85 25.80
N THR A 11 -28.57 15.03 26.19
CA THR A 11 -27.66 15.99 25.57
C THR A 11 -27.03 15.48 24.27
N TYR A 12 -27.18 14.19 23.96
CA TYR A 12 -26.63 13.58 22.76
C TYR A 12 -27.63 13.59 21.61
N MET A 13 -27.13 13.86 20.43
CA MET A 13 -27.92 13.78 19.20
C MET A 13 -28.27 12.33 18.90
N PRO A 14 -29.52 12.03 18.48
CA PRO A 14 -29.89 10.70 17.97
C PRO A 14 -28.99 10.29 16.79
N GLN A 15 -28.71 9.00 16.70
CA GLN A 15 -27.79 8.43 15.70
C GLN A 15 -28.24 8.75 14.25
N GLU A 16 -29.52 8.72 14.00
CA GLU A 16 -30.12 9.02 12.69
C GLU A 16 -29.76 10.45 12.25
N LYS A 17 -29.87 11.41 13.16
CA LYS A 17 -29.49 12.81 12.88
C LYS A 17 -28.00 12.97 12.63
N VAL A 18 -27.15 12.20 13.32
CA VAL A 18 -25.71 12.21 13.06
C VAL A 18 -25.43 11.70 11.66
N TRP A 19 -26.12 10.63 11.22
CA TRP A 19 -25.97 10.09 9.87
C TRP A 19 -26.49 11.02 8.76
N GLU A 20 -27.47 11.86 9.05
CA GLU A 20 -27.90 12.92 8.13
C GLU A 20 -26.84 14.01 7.94
N MET A 21 -26.08 14.31 8.98
CA MET A 21 -24.99 15.30 8.92
C MET A 21 -23.73 14.74 8.28
N ASP A 22 -23.37 13.51 8.66
CA ASP A 22 -22.16 12.83 8.25
C ASP A 22 -22.43 11.31 8.08
N ASP A 23 -22.28 10.78 6.87
CA ASP A 23 -22.45 9.35 6.64
C ASP A 23 -21.25 8.57 7.19
N ILE A 24 -21.29 8.30 8.49
CA ILE A 24 -20.30 7.50 9.21
C ILE A 24 -20.75 6.05 9.44
N ARG A 25 -21.78 5.56 8.75
CA ARG A 25 -22.30 4.17 8.88
C ARG A 25 -21.23 3.13 8.61
N ALA A 26 -20.32 3.42 7.67
CA ALA A 26 -19.20 2.55 7.34
C ALA A 26 -18.19 2.36 8.51
N GLU A 27 -18.25 3.19 9.55
CA GLU A 27 -17.41 3.07 10.73
C GLU A 27 -17.91 2.03 11.75
N GLY A 28 -19.06 1.37 11.46
CA GLY A 28 -19.54 0.23 12.26
C GLY A 28 -19.90 0.56 13.72
N GLY A 29 -20.38 1.78 13.98
CA GLY A 29 -20.74 2.24 15.33
C GLY A 29 -19.54 2.64 16.22
N ARG A 30 -18.35 2.72 15.66
CA ARG A 30 -17.14 3.17 16.36
C ARG A 30 -17.17 4.68 16.55
N MET A 31 -16.53 5.13 17.63
CA MET A 31 -16.34 6.56 17.83
C MET A 31 -15.31 7.11 16.83
N VAL A 32 -15.72 8.13 16.11
CA VAL A 32 -14.84 8.89 15.21
C VAL A 32 -15.00 10.38 15.48
N ARG A 33 -14.02 11.16 15.05
CA ARG A 33 -14.12 12.62 14.99
C ARG A 33 -14.20 13.04 13.54
N VAL A 34 -15.17 13.87 13.21
CA VAL A 34 -15.29 14.47 11.88
C VAL A 34 -14.75 15.89 11.95
N LEU A 35 -13.69 16.13 11.18
CA LEU A 35 -13.19 17.48 10.95
C LEU A 35 -13.85 18.02 9.69
N SER A 36 -14.31 19.26 9.74
CA SER A 36 -14.93 19.92 8.60
C SER A 36 -14.29 21.27 8.34
N ARG A 37 -14.31 21.69 7.07
CA ARG A 37 -13.87 23.00 6.63
C ARG A 37 -15.07 23.76 6.01
N ASP A 38 -15.04 25.10 6.02
CA ASP A 38 -16.12 25.95 5.52
C ASP A 38 -16.49 25.68 4.05
N ASN A 39 -15.58 25.13 3.26
CA ASN A 39 -15.82 24.73 1.87
C ASN A 39 -16.56 23.38 1.72
N GLY A 40 -17.01 22.76 2.81
CA GLY A 40 -17.72 21.48 2.83
C GLY A 40 -16.82 20.24 2.81
N ARG A 41 -15.49 20.36 2.72
CA ARG A 41 -14.58 19.22 2.83
C ARG A 41 -14.61 18.66 4.25
N LYS A 42 -14.55 17.33 4.36
CA LYS A 42 -14.55 16.60 5.62
C LYS A 42 -13.43 15.56 5.67
N ALA A 43 -12.90 15.34 6.85
CA ALA A 43 -11.93 14.28 7.13
C ALA A 43 -12.35 13.51 8.38
N ILE A 44 -12.17 12.20 8.38
CA ILE A 44 -12.48 11.34 9.52
C ILE A 44 -11.18 11.07 10.27
N LEU A 45 -11.16 11.40 11.55
CA LEU A 45 -10.08 11.07 12.47
C LEU A 45 -10.56 9.93 13.37
N ARG A 46 -10.05 8.74 13.10
CA ARG A 46 -10.44 7.49 13.76
C ARG A 46 -9.73 7.30 15.09
N LEU A 47 -10.32 6.47 15.95
CA LEU A 47 -9.64 5.84 17.06
C LEU A 47 -9.30 4.40 16.67
N PHE A 48 -8.11 3.96 17.04
CA PHE A 48 -7.60 2.64 16.66
C PHE A 48 -7.65 1.66 17.84
N ASP A 49 -7.68 0.38 17.54
CA ASP A 49 -7.69 -0.69 18.56
C ASP A 49 -6.25 -0.98 19.03
N ASP A 50 -5.57 0.04 19.54
CA ASP A 50 -4.25 -0.07 20.15
C ASP A 50 -4.20 0.66 21.49
N SER A 51 -3.04 0.69 22.12
CA SER A 51 -2.85 1.35 23.42
C SER A 51 -2.95 2.88 23.38
N HIS A 52 -3.02 3.48 22.18
CA HIS A 52 -3.05 4.92 21.99
C HIS A 52 -4.49 5.42 21.79
N ILE A 53 -5.14 5.82 22.87
CA ILE A 53 -6.51 6.36 22.88
C ILE A 53 -6.64 7.78 22.32
N HIS A 54 -5.54 8.47 22.09
CA HIS A 54 -5.51 9.80 21.47
C HIS A 54 -4.87 9.74 20.08
N PRO A 55 -5.35 10.57 19.14
CA PRO A 55 -4.69 10.70 17.84
C PRO A 55 -3.26 11.20 17.99
N SER A 56 -2.35 10.63 17.23
CA SER A 56 -0.99 11.13 17.09
C SER A 56 -0.94 12.41 16.24
N GLU A 57 0.18 13.12 16.30
CA GLU A 57 0.44 14.28 15.43
C GLU A 57 0.31 13.93 13.95
N THR A 58 0.82 12.75 13.55
CA THR A 58 0.72 12.26 12.17
C THR A 58 -0.72 12.14 11.71
N GLU A 59 -1.60 11.53 12.52
CA GLU A 59 -3.01 11.34 12.17
C GLU A 59 -3.77 12.66 12.07
N ILE A 60 -3.49 13.58 12.98
CA ILE A 60 -4.06 14.94 12.95
C ILE A 60 -3.59 15.66 11.69
N THR A 61 -2.30 15.59 11.38
CA THR A 61 -1.72 16.23 10.18
C THR A 61 -2.31 15.64 8.89
N VAL A 62 -2.47 14.32 8.82
CA VAL A 62 -3.11 13.63 7.68
C VAL A 62 -4.56 14.10 7.51
N ALA A 63 -5.33 14.16 8.60
CA ALA A 63 -6.71 14.64 8.56
C ALA A 63 -6.78 16.11 8.10
N MET A 64 -5.92 16.98 8.63
CA MET A 64 -5.84 18.38 8.21
C MET A 64 -5.45 18.52 6.73
N LYS A 65 -4.47 17.74 6.26
CA LYS A 65 -4.08 17.70 4.84
C LYS A 65 -5.25 17.32 3.94
N THR A 66 -6.04 16.33 4.33
CA THR A 66 -7.23 15.89 3.58
C THR A 66 -8.29 17.00 3.45
N LEU A 67 -8.37 17.92 4.42
CA LEU A 67 -9.25 19.10 4.33
C LEU A 67 -8.77 20.15 3.32
N VAL A 68 -7.48 20.19 3.04
CA VAL A 68 -6.86 21.19 2.15
C VAL A 68 -6.70 20.64 0.75
N ASP A 69 -6.21 19.41 0.64
CA ASP A 69 -5.88 18.76 -0.63
C ASP A 69 -6.71 17.48 -0.81
N ARG A 70 -6.74 16.93 -2.03
CA ARG A 70 -7.33 15.61 -2.25
C ARG A 70 -6.42 14.52 -1.68
N PRO A 71 -6.98 13.42 -1.15
CA PRO A 71 -6.18 12.26 -0.82
C PRO A 71 -5.54 11.67 -2.10
N ALA A 72 -4.33 11.17 -1.98
CA ALA A 72 -3.71 10.43 -3.06
C ALA A 72 -4.45 9.11 -3.31
N VAL A 73 -4.57 8.72 -4.58
CA VAL A 73 -5.37 7.58 -5.03
C VAL A 73 -4.47 6.44 -5.51
N PRO A 74 -4.17 5.44 -4.67
CA PRO A 74 -3.62 4.17 -5.11
C PRO A 74 -4.68 3.35 -5.85
N GLY A 75 -4.40 2.99 -7.10
CA GLY A 75 -5.22 2.11 -7.92
C GLY A 75 -4.73 0.68 -7.81
N PHE A 76 -5.45 -0.17 -7.09
CA PHE A 76 -5.16 -1.61 -7.04
C PHE A 76 -5.71 -2.28 -8.29
N VAL A 77 -4.82 -2.85 -9.10
CA VAL A 77 -5.22 -3.51 -10.34
C VAL A 77 -5.97 -4.80 -10.02
N VAL A 78 -7.05 -5.04 -10.75
CA VAL A 78 -7.91 -6.22 -10.63
C VAL A 78 -8.30 -6.77 -12.00
N GLY A 79 -8.59 -8.07 -12.07
CA GLY A 79 -9.07 -8.75 -13.27
C GLY A 79 -8.27 -10.00 -13.61
N HIS A 80 -7.05 -10.14 -13.10
CA HIS A 80 -6.13 -11.22 -13.42
C HIS A 80 -5.72 -12.07 -12.21
N GLY A 81 -6.57 -12.09 -11.16
CA GLY A 81 -6.35 -12.86 -9.94
C GLY A 81 -5.33 -12.25 -8.99
N GLU A 82 -5.12 -10.95 -9.09
CA GLU A 82 -4.26 -10.15 -8.21
C GLU A 82 -4.72 -10.24 -6.75
N ARG A 83 -3.86 -9.85 -5.83
CA ARG A 83 -4.21 -9.75 -4.41
C ARG A 83 -5.17 -8.58 -4.18
N SER A 84 -6.37 -8.88 -3.66
CA SER A 84 -7.42 -7.88 -3.45
C SER A 84 -7.12 -6.91 -2.31
N MET A 85 -7.39 -5.64 -2.51
CA MET A 85 -7.36 -4.61 -1.47
C MET A 85 -8.50 -4.74 -0.44
N ASN A 86 -9.48 -5.60 -0.68
CA ASN A 86 -10.64 -5.84 0.18
C ASN A 86 -10.57 -7.17 0.93
N ASP A 87 -9.58 -8.01 0.64
CA ASP A 87 -9.37 -9.28 1.34
C ASP A 87 -8.42 -9.06 2.54
N ASN A 88 -8.89 -9.37 3.74
CA ASN A 88 -8.14 -9.30 4.98
C ASN A 88 -7.36 -10.59 5.31
N GLY A 89 -7.43 -11.61 4.45
CA GLY A 89 -6.66 -12.84 4.59
C GLY A 89 -5.19 -12.67 4.25
N GLU A 90 -4.42 -13.74 4.43
CA GLU A 90 -2.95 -13.76 4.19
C GLU A 90 -2.56 -13.41 2.75
N ASN A 91 -3.46 -13.68 1.80
CA ASN A 91 -3.25 -13.41 0.38
C ASN A 91 -3.89 -12.09 -0.10
N GLY A 92 -4.30 -11.22 0.82
CA GLY A 92 -4.95 -9.96 0.51
C GLY A 92 -4.20 -8.75 1.06
N TYR A 93 -4.58 -7.59 0.59
CA TYR A 93 -4.07 -6.29 1.06
C TYR A 93 -5.11 -5.47 1.84
N GLY A 94 -6.22 -6.10 2.27
CA GLY A 94 -7.28 -5.41 3.01
C GLY A 94 -6.78 -4.76 4.31
N LEU A 95 -5.91 -5.45 5.07
CA LEU A 95 -5.31 -4.91 6.28
C LEU A 95 -4.41 -3.71 6.00
N LEU A 96 -3.68 -3.71 4.87
CA LEU A 96 -2.85 -2.59 4.44
C LEU A 96 -3.67 -1.45 3.85
N ALA A 97 -4.68 -1.75 3.03
CA ALA A 97 -5.35 -0.76 2.22
C ALA A 97 -6.57 -0.14 2.91
N THR A 98 -7.51 -0.96 3.40
CA THR A 98 -8.86 -0.52 3.78
C THR A 98 -9.24 -0.76 5.24
N HIS A 99 -8.34 -1.31 6.05
CA HIS A 99 -8.62 -1.66 7.44
C HIS A 99 -8.81 -0.43 8.32
N ARG A 100 -10.06 -0.12 8.66
CA ARG A 100 -10.42 1.11 9.39
C ARG A 100 -9.84 1.21 10.79
N VAL A 101 -9.59 0.07 11.43
CA VAL A 101 -9.04 0.01 12.80
C VAL A 101 -7.53 -0.19 12.85
N GLY A 102 -6.90 -0.44 11.71
CA GLY A 102 -5.45 -0.52 11.58
C GLY A 102 -4.85 0.86 11.38
N ARG A 103 -4.12 1.37 12.38
CA ARG A 103 -3.51 2.71 12.36
C ARG A 103 -2.75 2.99 11.07
N HIS A 104 -2.00 2.01 10.57
CA HIS A 104 -1.12 2.15 9.42
C HIS A 104 -1.77 1.80 8.07
N ALA A 105 -3.09 1.47 8.05
CA ALA A 105 -3.77 1.24 6.80
C ALA A 105 -3.84 2.52 5.94
N LEU A 106 -3.74 2.38 4.63
CA LEU A 106 -3.65 3.51 3.69
C LEU A 106 -4.79 4.52 3.86
N ILE A 107 -6.03 4.05 4.09
CA ILE A 107 -7.18 4.95 4.35
C ILE A 107 -7.02 5.81 5.61
N ASN A 108 -6.15 5.42 6.55
CA ASN A 108 -5.85 6.16 7.77
C ASN A 108 -4.58 7.03 7.62
N GLN A 109 -3.87 6.87 6.50
CA GLN A 109 -2.67 7.62 6.15
C GLN A 109 -2.91 8.67 5.05
N GLY A 110 -4.16 9.02 4.78
CA GLY A 110 -4.53 10.07 3.82
C GLY A 110 -4.57 9.60 2.36
N PHE A 111 -4.74 8.31 2.13
CA PHE A 111 -4.97 7.73 0.81
C PHE A 111 -6.44 7.34 0.61
N ALA A 112 -6.86 7.32 -0.65
CA ALA A 112 -8.18 6.86 -1.08
C ALA A 112 -8.02 5.67 -2.05
N PRO A 113 -7.67 4.46 -1.55
CA PRO A 113 -7.44 3.30 -2.39
C PRO A 113 -8.73 2.89 -3.11
N ARG A 114 -8.60 2.47 -4.37
CA ARG A 114 -9.68 1.92 -5.17
C ARG A 114 -9.20 0.86 -6.15
N GLU A 115 -10.09 -0.02 -6.56
CA GLU A 115 -9.84 -1.01 -7.60
C GLU A 115 -9.84 -0.36 -8.98
N ILE A 116 -8.91 -0.80 -9.84
CA ILE A 116 -8.73 -0.33 -11.21
C ILE A 116 -8.67 -1.54 -12.14
N SER A 117 -9.58 -1.61 -13.13
CA SER A 117 -9.43 -2.51 -14.27
C SER A 117 -8.61 -1.83 -15.37
N LEU A 118 -7.67 -2.57 -15.95
CA LEU A 118 -6.88 -2.09 -17.09
C LEU A 118 -7.63 -2.22 -18.43
N GLU A 119 -8.83 -2.82 -18.49
CA GLU A 119 -9.65 -2.87 -19.69
C GLU A 119 -10.03 -1.50 -20.25
N LYS A 120 -9.96 -0.47 -19.42
CA LYS A 120 -10.27 0.92 -19.76
C LYS A 120 -9.09 1.82 -19.45
N PRO A 121 -9.00 3.00 -20.11
CA PRO A 121 -7.99 3.99 -19.77
C PRO A 121 -8.01 4.31 -18.27
N ILE A 122 -6.84 4.30 -17.66
CA ILE A 122 -6.68 4.57 -16.23
C ILE A 122 -7.03 6.04 -15.95
N PRO A 123 -7.94 6.31 -15.01
CA PRO A 123 -8.38 7.68 -14.69
C PRO A 123 -7.22 8.59 -14.32
N ILE A 124 -7.33 9.87 -14.66
CA ILE A 124 -6.27 10.87 -14.47
C ILE A 124 -5.99 11.16 -12.98
N ASP A 125 -6.95 10.90 -12.12
CA ASP A 125 -6.84 11.11 -10.68
C ASP A 125 -6.20 9.93 -9.92
N VAL A 126 -5.83 8.85 -10.61
CA VAL A 126 -5.00 7.77 -10.04
C VAL A 126 -3.56 8.25 -9.97
N ASP A 127 -2.99 8.28 -8.77
CA ASP A 127 -1.63 8.78 -8.54
C ASP A 127 -0.57 7.70 -8.71
N PHE A 128 -0.90 6.45 -8.36
CA PHE A 128 -0.04 5.29 -8.62
C PHE A 128 -0.85 4.00 -8.72
N LEU A 129 -0.32 3.03 -9.46
CA LEU A 129 -0.87 1.68 -9.54
C LEU A 129 -0.16 0.73 -8.59
N VAL A 130 -0.93 -0.15 -7.97
CA VAL A 130 -0.46 -1.32 -7.23
C VAL A 130 -0.82 -2.55 -8.05
N ILE A 131 0.18 -3.28 -8.52
CA ILE A 131 0.03 -4.51 -9.32
C ILE A 131 0.73 -5.63 -8.58
N SER A 132 -0.02 -6.67 -8.19
CA SER A 132 0.51 -7.70 -7.31
C SER A 132 0.03 -9.10 -7.68
N ASP A 133 0.98 -10.04 -7.78
CA ASP A 133 0.73 -11.48 -8.01
C ASP A 133 -0.24 -11.77 -9.17
N VAL A 134 0.04 -11.22 -10.35
CA VAL A 134 -0.78 -11.41 -11.56
C VAL A 134 -0.76 -12.88 -11.99
N LYS A 135 -1.92 -13.54 -12.01
CA LYS A 135 -2.04 -14.99 -12.27
C LYS A 135 -2.35 -15.33 -13.72
N SER A 136 -2.84 -14.38 -14.51
CA SER A 136 -3.06 -14.54 -15.95
C SER A 136 -2.53 -13.34 -16.71
N PRO A 137 -2.08 -13.52 -17.98
CA PRO A 137 -1.49 -12.43 -18.75
C PRO A 137 -2.52 -11.35 -19.07
N PHE A 138 -2.07 -10.10 -19.11
CA PHE A 138 -2.85 -8.98 -19.62
C PHE A 138 -3.04 -9.08 -21.13
N SER A 139 -4.19 -8.63 -21.63
CA SER A 139 -4.45 -8.45 -23.04
C SER A 139 -3.65 -7.28 -23.64
N ASP A 140 -3.59 -7.19 -24.95
CA ASP A 140 -2.89 -6.10 -25.65
C ASP A 140 -3.48 -4.72 -25.29
N VAL A 141 -4.81 -4.62 -25.13
CA VAL A 141 -5.51 -3.39 -24.72
C VAL A 141 -5.13 -2.98 -23.31
N GLU A 142 -5.07 -3.93 -22.38
CA GLU A 142 -4.68 -3.66 -21.00
C GLU A 142 -3.22 -3.25 -20.90
N MET A 143 -2.33 -3.90 -21.65
CA MET A 143 -0.92 -3.52 -21.74
C MET A 143 -0.74 -2.15 -22.41
N GLU A 144 -1.59 -1.75 -23.35
CA GLU A 144 -1.59 -0.40 -23.91
C GLU A 144 -2.02 0.64 -22.86
N ASN A 145 -3.10 0.38 -22.13
CA ASN A 145 -3.56 1.27 -21.03
C ASN A 145 -2.51 1.41 -19.93
N TYR A 146 -1.82 0.32 -19.58
CA TYR A 146 -0.69 0.33 -18.66
C TYR A 146 0.45 1.22 -19.17
N ARG A 147 0.91 1.02 -20.45
CA ARG A 147 1.97 1.84 -21.04
C ARG A 147 1.60 3.31 -21.09
N ASN A 148 0.38 3.63 -21.49
CA ASN A 148 -0.13 5.01 -21.49
C ASN A 148 -0.09 5.65 -20.09
N PHE A 149 -0.31 4.87 -19.03
CA PHE A 149 -0.18 5.34 -17.67
C PHE A 149 1.28 5.62 -17.29
N VAL A 150 2.20 4.73 -17.66
CA VAL A 150 3.65 4.91 -17.44
C VAL A 150 4.18 6.10 -18.22
N ASP A 151 3.81 6.23 -19.50
CA ASP A 151 4.32 7.28 -20.41
C ASP A 151 3.86 8.68 -19.99
N ARG A 152 2.72 8.79 -19.30
CA ARG A 152 2.29 10.07 -18.71
C ARG A 152 2.93 10.37 -17.34
N GLY A 153 3.89 9.56 -16.89
CA GLY A 153 4.59 9.71 -15.61
C GLY A 153 3.85 9.10 -14.41
N GLY A 154 2.99 8.11 -14.63
CA GLY A 154 2.32 7.39 -13.55
C GLY A 154 3.29 6.58 -12.69
N ASN A 155 3.10 6.62 -11.38
CA ASN A 155 3.92 5.85 -10.44
C ASN A 155 3.43 4.41 -10.31
N LEU A 156 4.34 3.48 -10.04
CA LEU A 156 4.04 2.05 -9.95
C LEU A 156 4.58 1.46 -8.65
N LEU A 157 3.80 0.59 -8.02
CA LEU A 157 4.23 -0.38 -7.03
C LEU A 157 3.92 -1.77 -7.58
N ILE A 158 4.96 -2.49 -8.02
CA ILE A 158 4.83 -3.81 -8.62
C ILE A 158 5.41 -4.84 -7.66
N LEU A 159 4.57 -5.75 -7.20
CA LEU A 159 4.89 -6.80 -6.24
C LEU A 159 4.77 -8.15 -6.94
N GLY A 160 5.92 -8.73 -7.29
CA GLY A 160 5.99 -10.04 -7.95
C GLY A 160 6.02 -11.17 -6.94
N GLU A 161 5.42 -12.30 -7.31
CA GLU A 161 5.53 -13.57 -6.60
C GLU A 161 6.41 -14.53 -7.43
N PRO A 162 7.18 -15.41 -6.80
CA PRO A 162 7.90 -16.47 -7.49
C PRO A 162 6.97 -17.29 -8.39
N ARG A 163 7.49 -17.76 -9.52
CA ARG A 163 6.74 -18.53 -10.54
C ARG A 163 5.65 -17.74 -11.26
N ARG A 164 5.67 -16.39 -11.16
CA ARG A 164 4.76 -15.47 -11.89
C ARG A 164 5.49 -14.66 -12.96
N GLN A 165 6.77 -14.92 -13.20
CA GLN A 165 7.63 -14.15 -14.11
C GLN A 165 7.02 -13.97 -15.50
N LYS A 166 6.38 -15.02 -16.04
CA LYS A 166 5.73 -14.96 -17.35
C LYS A 166 4.69 -13.84 -17.48
N ASN A 167 3.95 -13.58 -16.39
CA ASN A 167 2.90 -12.56 -16.37
C ASN A 167 3.43 -11.20 -15.88
N MET A 168 4.43 -11.20 -15.02
CA MET A 168 4.94 -9.99 -14.36
C MET A 168 6.06 -9.31 -15.14
N ASN A 169 6.95 -10.09 -15.80
CA ASN A 169 8.09 -9.53 -16.52
C ASN A 169 7.70 -8.59 -17.68
N PRO A 170 6.64 -8.83 -18.45
CA PRO A 170 6.20 -7.88 -19.47
C PRO A 170 5.89 -6.47 -18.95
N LEU A 171 5.59 -6.32 -17.64
CA LEU A 171 5.34 -5.03 -17.00
C LEU A 171 6.65 -4.30 -16.67
N ILE A 172 7.71 -5.01 -16.26
CA ILE A 172 8.93 -4.41 -15.72
C ILE A 172 10.12 -4.45 -16.66
N GLU A 173 10.18 -5.37 -17.63
CA GLU A 173 11.25 -5.41 -18.64
C GLU A 173 11.38 -4.10 -19.42
N PRO A 174 10.28 -3.42 -19.81
CA PRO A 174 10.37 -2.11 -20.43
C PRO A 174 10.98 -1.03 -19.51
N LEU A 175 10.99 -1.25 -18.20
CA LEU A 175 11.60 -0.35 -17.21
C LEU A 175 13.06 -0.70 -16.90
N GLY A 176 13.61 -1.75 -17.51
CA GLY A 176 15.00 -2.20 -17.31
C GLY A 176 15.18 -3.17 -16.14
N LEU A 177 14.12 -3.83 -15.71
CA LEU A 177 14.12 -4.79 -14.62
C LEU A 177 13.50 -6.12 -15.03
N LYS A 178 13.86 -7.20 -14.33
CA LYS A 178 13.28 -8.52 -14.56
C LYS A 178 13.24 -9.31 -13.25
N PHE A 179 12.13 -9.96 -12.95
CA PHE A 179 12.08 -10.99 -11.91
C PHE A 179 12.80 -12.24 -12.44
N ALA A 180 13.80 -12.69 -11.71
CA ALA A 180 14.55 -13.89 -12.03
C ALA A 180 13.70 -15.17 -11.81
N ASP A 181 13.97 -16.20 -12.59
CA ASP A 181 13.28 -17.50 -12.44
C ASP A 181 14.04 -18.37 -11.43
N ASN A 182 14.05 -17.91 -10.19
CA ASN A 182 14.74 -18.55 -9.07
C ASN A 182 14.04 -18.25 -7.76
N LEU A 183 14.44 -18.98 -6.72
CA LEU A 183 14.09 -18.71 -5.33
C LEU A 183 15.38 -18.40 -4.56
N LEU A 184 15.35 -17.35 -3.76
CA LEU A 184 16.44 -17.06 -2.84
C LEU A 184 16.29 -17.93 -1.60
N VAL A 185 17.39 -18.54 -1.17
CA VAL A 185 17.44 -19.37 0.03
C VAL A 185 18.60 -18.95 0.93
N SER A 186 18.35 -18.96 2.23
CA SER A 186 19.32 -18.63 3.27
C SER A 186 19.15 -19.58 4.46
N PRO A 187 19.72 -20.79 4.41
CA PRO A 187 19.58 -21.75 5.49
C PRO A 187 20.01 -21.20 6.83
N ASN A 188 19.18 -21.43 7.82
CA ASN A 188 19.43 -21.06 9.21
C ASN A 188 18.66 -22.00 10.16
N ASP A 189 19.09 -22.03 11.42
CA ASP A 189 18.50 -22.93 12.42
C ASP A 189 17.19 -22.42 13.04
N LEU A 190 16.77 -21.19 12.73
CA LEU A 190 15.64 -20.52 13.40
C LEU A 190 14.40 -20.38 12.52
N TYR A 191 14.58 -20.24 11.21
CA TYR A 191 13.52 -19.92 10.25
C TYR A 191 13.56 -20.89 9.06
N ALA A 192 12.51 -20.89 8.25
CA ALA A 192 12.51 -21.58 6.97
C ALA A 192 13.60 -21.00 6.04
N ASP A 193 14.22 -21.85 5.24
CA ASP A 193 15.36 -21.49 4.38
C ASP A 193 15.01 -20.43 3.33
N ASP A 194 13.74 -20.31 2.95
CA ASP A 194 13.22 -19.32 2.01
C ASP A 194 12.85 -17.99 2.68
N LEU A 195 13.04 -17.84 4.01
CA LEU A 195 12.89 -16.56 4.67
C LEU A 195 14.17 -15.72 4.52
N ILE A 196 14.16 -14.81 3.58
CA ILE A 196 15.29 -13.91 3.34
C ILE A 196 15.23 -12.72 4.30
N ILE A 197 16.36 -12.45 4.94
CA ILE A 197 16.56 -11.24 5.77
C ILE A 197 17.44 -10.28 4.97
N ALA A 198 16.83 -9.25 4.41
CA ALA A 198 17.49 -8.27 3.56
C ALA A 198 17.91 -7.02 4.34
N ASP A 199 19.04 -6.45 3.97
CA ASP A 199 19.50 -5.17 4.47
C ASP A 199 18.81 -4.02 3.74
N VAL A 200 18.28 -3.06 4.50
CA VAL A 200 17.74 -1.82 3.93
C VAL A 200 18.88 -0.87 3.57
N LYS A 201 18.92 -0.40 2.33
CA LYS A 201 19.89 0.58 1.85
C LYS A 201 19.46 2.01 2.13
N PRO A 202 20.40 2.93 2.39
CA PRO A 202 20.11 4.35 2.59
C PRO A 202 19.77 5.02 1.24
N CYS A 203 18.57 4.84 0.77
CA CYS A 203 18.07 5.43 -0.49
C CYS A 203 17.44 6.81 -0.21
N GLU A 204 18.26 7.83 0.00
CA GLU A 204 17.81 9.20 0.30
C GLU A 204 17.06 9.83 -0.88
N ALA A 205 17.39 9.46 -2.11
CA ALA A 205 16.72 9.94 -3.31
C ALA A 205 15.24 9.55 -3.37
N MET A 206 14.86 8.42 -2.77
CA MET A 206 13.46 8.01 -2.65
C MET A 206 12.78 8.63 -1.43
N SER A 207 13.40 8.51 -0.27
CA SER A 207 12.84 9.03 0.98
C SER A 207 13.91 9.09 2.07
N PRO A 208 13.97 10.16 2.85
CA PRO A 208 14.81 10.24 4.05
C PRO A 208 14.52 9.11 5.06
N SER A 209 13.32 8.52 5.03
CA SER A 209 12.96 7.40 5.91
C SER A 209 13.79 6.15 5.64
N PHE A 210 14.19 5.88 4.39
CA PHE A 210 15.07 4.74 4.08
C PHE A 210 16.46 4.92 4.68
N ALA A 211 17.00 6.14 4.64
CA ALA A 211 18.27 6.45 5.30
C ALA A 211 18.18 6.24 6.83
N ALA A 212 17.08 6.68 7.45
CA ALA A 212 16.85 6.49 8.88
C ALA A 212 16.72 5.01 9.26
N LEU A 213 15.99 4.21 8.48
CA LEU A 213 15.85 2.76 8.69
C LEU A 213 17.20 2.05 8.56
N ALA A 214 17.97 2.38 7.52
CA ALA A 214 19.32 1.82 7.31
C ALA A 214 20.28 2.18 8.46
N GLN A 215 20.27 3.43 8.94
CA GLN A 215 21.09 3.88 10.09
C GLN A 215 20.72 3.14 11.39
N GLN A 216 19.46 2.78 11.57
CA GLN A 216 18.98 2.00 12.71
C GLN A 216 19.27 0.49 12.57
N GLY A 217 19.86 0.05 11.45
CA GLY A 217 20.10 -1.36 11.17
C GLY A 217 18.83 -2.19 11.00
N ILE A 218 17.72 -1.55 10.62
CA ILE A 218 16.46 -2.25 10.36
C ILE A 218 16.61 -3.14 9.14
N LYS A 219 16.11 -4.36 9.26
CA LYS A 219 16.12 -5.37 8.20
C LYS A 219 14.70 -5.65 7.72
N ALA A 220 14.57 -6.00 6.45
CA ALA A 220 13.32 -6.46 5.87
C ALA A 220 13.31 -7.99 5.80
N THR A 221 12.21 -8.60 6.20
CA THR A 221 11.99 -10.05 6.02
C THR A 221 11.12 -10.28 4.79
N MET A 222 11.60 -11.13 3.89
CA MET A 222 10.95 -11.42 2.61
C MET A 222 10.85 -12.94 2.44
N PRO A 223 9.72 -13.55 2.79
CA PRO A 223 9.51 -14.99 2.57
C PRO A 223 9.34 -15.28 1.09
N SER A 224 9.93 -16.38 0.63
CA SER A 224 9.80 -16.89 -0.74
C SER A 224 10.10 -15.85 -1.82
N ALA A 225 11.18 -15.08 -1.67
CA ALA A 225 11.55 -14.04 -2.60
C ALA A 225 12.36 -14.59 -3.79
N CYS A 226 12.20 -14.00 -4.97
CA CYS A 226 13.12 -14.15 -6.10
C CYS A 226 14.04 -12.93 -6.24
N ALA A 227 15.15 -13.08 -6.95
CA ALA A 227 16.02 -11.96 -7.27
C ALA A 227 15.37 -11.05 -8.33
N ILE A 228 15.74 -9.77 -8.30
CA ILE A 228 15.42 -8.81 -9.36
C ILE A 228 16.71 -8.55 -10.13
N GLU A 229 16.71 -8.86 -11.43
CA GLU A 229 17.82 -8.62 -12.34
C GLU A 229 17.69 -7.24 -12.99
N LYS A 230 18.83 -6.53 -13.07
CA LYS A 230 18.91 -5.28 -13.85
C LYS A 230 19.26 -5.64 -15.30
N LEU A 231 18.41 -5.24 -16.22
CA LEU A 231 18.65 -5.36 -17.66
C LEU A 231 19.54 -4.19 -18.13
N PRO A 232 20.10 -4.27 -19.37
CA PRO A 232 20.83 -3.15 -19.94
C PRO A 232 20.03 -1.86 -19.81
N ALA A 233 20.67 -0.80 -19.33
CA ALA A 233 20.03 0.47 -19.02
C ALA A 233 19.22 1.00 -20.22
N ARG A 234 17.96 1.34 -19.96
CA ARG A 234 17.12 2.10 -20.87
C ARG A 234 17.29 3.58 -20.58
N ASP A 235 17.39 4.39 -21.62
CA ASP A 235 17.48 5.85 -21.46
C ASP A 235 16.29 6.39 -20.67
N GLY A 236 16.55 7.23 -19.68
CA GLY A 236 15.55 7.92 -18.89
C GLY A 236 15.17 7.25 -17.57
N PHE A 237 15.68 6.05 -17.25
CA PHE A 237 15.45 5.38 -15.96
C PHE A 237 16.73 5.31 -15.12
N PHE A 238 16.60 5.66 -13.87
CA PHE A 238 17.61 5.43 -12.83
C PHE A 238 17.15 4.30 -11.92
N ILE A 239 17.98 3.28 -11.73
CA ILE A 239 17.67 2.10 -10.92
C ILE A 239 18.53 2.13 -9.66
N ASP A 240 17.89 2.11 -8.50
CA ASP A 240 18.54 2.05 -7.20
C ASP A 240 18.04 0.85 -6.39
N ASP A 241 18.92 0.29 -5.55
CA ASP A 241 18.61 -0.86 -4.71
C ASP A 241 18.16 -0.38 -3.32
N ILE A 242 16.92 -0.70 -2.95
CA ILE A 242 16.37 -0.35 -1.64
C ILE A 242 16.65 -1.44 -0.61
N MET A 243 16.64 -2.70 -1.04
CA MET A 243 16.88 -3.87 -0.20
C MET A 243 17.82 -4.81 -0.92
N VAL A 244 18.81 -5.31 -0.19
CA VAL A 244 19.79 -6.26 -0.71
C VAL A 244 19.99 -7.41 0.26
N THR A 245 20.29 -8.57 -0.26
CA THR A 245 20.70 -9.72 0.55
C THR A 245 22.13 -9.52 1.07
N ALA A 246 22.49 -10.27 2.11
CA ALA A 246 23.87 -10.34 2.55
C ALA A 246 24.76 -10.90 1.43
N ASP A 247 26.04 -10.48 1.40
CA ASP A 247 27.04 -10.93 0.40
C ASP A 247 27.37 -12.43 0.50
N LYS A 248 27.03 -13.06 1.61
CA LYS A 248 27.31 -14.49 1.89
C LYS A 248 26.13 -15.15 2.61
N GLY A 249 25.98 -16.46 2.41
CA GLY A 249 24.96 -17.24 3.09
C GLY A 249 23.57 -17.15 2.47
N VAL A 250 23.46 -16.53 1.30
CA VAL A 250 22.26 -16.53 0.47
C VAL A 250 22.64 -17.01 -0.92
N TRP A 251 21.86 -17.92 -1.47
CA TRP A 251 22.05 -18.47 -2.82
C TRP A 251 20.73 -18.66 -3.55
N ILE A 252 20.83 -19.11 -4.76
CA ILE A 252 19.74 -19.22 -5.73
C ILE A 252 19.43 -20.70 -5.93
N GLU A 253 18.15 -21.09 -5.85
CA GLU A 253 17.59 -22.38 -6.27
C GLU A 253 16.69 -22.25 -7.51
#